data_ed36cd2d615d05cb3c6e12eecaad6947
#
_entry.id   ed36cd2d615d05cb3c6e12eecaad6947
#
_cell.length_a   1.000
_cell.length_b   1.000
_cell.length_c   1.000
_cell.angle_alpha   90.00
_cell.angle_beta   90.00
_cell.angle_gamma   90.00
#
_symmetry.space_group_name_H-M   'P 1'
#
loop_
_entity.id
_entity.type
_entity.pdbx_description
1 polymer ?
#
loop_
_entity_poly.entity_id
_entity_poly.type
_entity_poly.pdbx_seq_one_letter_code
_entity_poly.pdbx_strand_id
1 'polypeptide(L)'
;KDGDKILDIGAGAGEYSLYFARKGYEVSALELADANIAAFKKKLTPEDKIDLVQGNALDLSRYADKSFDIVLLFGPLYHLKNDADKQKCISEAKRVCKDGGKIFFAFISNDFVFLTEFGYDVNYFSNGDYDKETFKLNDFPFVFHTVGAARKLLADGGINILHEVASDGASELLAARINEMSDEDYTQYLRYHFYICEKPELLGMTNHLLFMGEKK
;
A
#
# COMPACT_ATOMS: atom_id res chain seq x y z
N LYS A 1 4.93 9.88 16.29
CA LYS A 1 5.51 10.91 17.18
C LYS A 1 6.82 11.33 16.59
N ASP A 2 7.28 12.56 16.87
CA ASP A 2 8.61 12.99 16.43
C ASP A 2 9.66 12.02 16.94
N GLY A 3 10.53 11.53 16.02
CA GLY A 3 11.58 10.57 16.35
C GLY A 3 11.17 9.10 16.30
N ASP A 4 9.91 8.76 15.98
CA ASP A 4 9.53 7.38 15.72
C ASP A 4 10.30 6.85 14.50
N LYS A 5 10.73 5.57 14.59
CA LYS A 5 11.46 4.87 13.53
C LYS A 5 10.49 4.21 12.55
N ILE A 6 10.64 4.54 11.29
CA ILE A 6 9.83 3.98 10.20
C ILE A 6 10.70 3.09 9.32
N LEU A 7 10.21 1.89 8.99
CA LEU A 7 10.74 1.07 7.91
C LEU A 7 9.76 1.06 6.74
N ASP A 8 10.21 1.52 5.58
CA ASP A 8 9.46 1.49 4.33
C ASP A 8 9.96 0.32 3.48
N ILE A 9 9.15 -0.75 3.37
CA ILE A 9 9.49 -1.99 2.68
C ILE A 9 8.87 -1.98 1.29
N GLY A 10 9.73 -2.04 0.26
CA GLY A 10 9.33 -1.82 -1.12
C GLY A 10 9.08 -0.34 -1.38
N ALA A 11 10.04 0.50 -0.99
CA ALA A 11 9.90 1.96 -0.96
C ALA A 11 9.71 2.60 -2.36
N GLY A 12 9.90 1.83 -3.43
CA GLY A 12 9.77 2.34 -4.79
C GLY A 12 10.71 3.52 -5.05
N ALA A 13 10.20 4.57 -5.65
CA ALA A 13 10.94 5.82 -5.88
C ALA A 13 10.97 6.76 -4.66
N GLY A 14 10.58 6.27 -3.47
CA GLY A 14 10.81 6.92 -2.18
C GLY A 14 9.81 7.99 -1.76
N GLU A 15 8.61 8.03 -2.33
CA GLU A 15 7.62 9.10 -2.03
C GLU A 15 7.27 9.16 -0.54
N TYR A 16 6.91 8.02 0.06
CA TYR A 16 6.57 7.96 1.49
C TYR A 16 7.80 8.15 2.38
N SER A 17 8.92 7.51 2.02
CA SER A 17 10.17 7.66 2.76
C SER A 17 10.60 9.13 2.86
N LEU A 18 10.60 9.87 1.74
CA LEU A 18 10.92 11.30 1.70
C LEU A 18 9.92 12.14 2.49
N TYR A 19 8.62 11.84 2.32
CA TYR A 19 7.58 12.56 3.04
C TYR A 19 7.78 12.46 4.56
N PHE A 20 7.98 11.25 5.07
CA PHE A 20 8.14 11.04 6.53
C PHE A 20 9.48 11.57 7.04
N ALA A 21 10.58 11.39 6.32
CA ALA A 21 11.87 11.94 6.72
C ALA A 21 11.81 13.48 6.86
N ARG A 22 11.16 14.17 5.90
CA ARG A 22 10.96 15.62 5.93
C ARG A 22 9.97 16.08 7.01
N LYS A 23 9.22 15.17 7.62
CA LYS A 23 8.37 15.39 8.80
C LYS A 23 9.07 15.09 10.12
N GLY A 24 10.37 14.73 10.10
CA GLY A 24 11.18 14.51 11.30
C GLY A 24 11.21 13.07 11.81
N TYR A 25 10.71 12.11 11.05
CA TYR A 25 10.82 10.68 11.38
C TYR A 25 12.22 10.14 11.01
N GLU A 26 12.69 9.13 11.75
CA GLU A 26 13.87 8.37 11.40
C GLU A 26 13.47 7.26 10.41
N VAL A 27 13.85 7.38 9.13
CA VAL A 27 13.39 6.51 8.06
C VAL A 27 14.48 5.59 7.55
N SER A 28 14.20 4.28 7.55
CA SER A 28 14.93 3.28 6.76
C SER A 28 14.06 2.85 5.59
N ALA A 29 14.64 2.73 4.41
CA ALA A 29 13.95 2.34 3.17
C ALA A 29 14.62 1.14 2.54
N LEU A 30 13.84 0.11 2.22
CA LEU A 30 14.31 -1.09 1.54
C LEU A 30 13.57 -1.21 0.20
N GLU A 31 14.34 -1.34 -0.87
CA GLU A 31 13.80 -1.48 -2.23
C GLU A 31 14.58 -2.57 -2.99
N LEU A 32 13.90 -3.35 -3.82
CA LEU A 32 14.50 -4.45 -4.56
C LEU A 32 15.05 -4.01 -5.91
N ALA A 33 14.32 -3.14 -6.63
CA ALA A 33 14.58 -2.82 -8.01
C ALA A 33 15.62 -1.69 -8.18
N ASP A 34 16.68 -1.94 -8.92
CA ASP A 34 17.72 -0.95 -9.21
C ASP A 34 17.17 0.35 -9.81
N ALA A 35 16.20 0.24 -10.72
CA ALA A 35 15.58 1.40 -11.36
C ALA A 35 14.86 2.31 -10.35
N ASN A 36 14.14 1.73 -9.38
CA ASN A 36 13.48 2.45 -8.30
C ASN A 36 14.50 3.12 -7.38
N ILE A 37 15.53 2.39 -6.98
CA ILE A 37 16.63 2.93 -6.17
C ILE A 37 17.30 4.12 -6.87
N ALA A 38 17.57 3.99 -8.17
CA ALA A 38 18.15 5.09 -8.95
C ALA A 38 17.23 6.31 -9.02
N ALA A 39 15.91 6.10 -9.18
CA ALA A 39 14.91 7.16 -9.15
C ALA A 39 14.81 7.80 -7.76
N PHE A 40 14.82 7.01 -6.70
CA PHE A 40 14.82 7.49 -5.31
C PHE A 40 16.04 8.37 -5.02
N LYS A 41 17.25 7.89 -5.37
CA LYS A 41 18.51 8.62 -5.17
C LYS A 41 18.51 9.99 -5.85
N LYS A 42 17.84 10.15 -7.00
CA LYS A 42 17.74 11.45 -7.70
C LYS A 42 16.91 12.49 -6.94
N LYS A 43 16.03 12.06 -6.03
CA LYS A 43 15.16 12.93 -5.24
C LYS A 43 15.76 13.28 -3.87
N LEU A 44 16.79 12.54 -3.42
CA LEU A 44 17.44 12.79 -2.16
C LEU A 44 18.21 14.11 -2.20
N THR A 45 18.10 14.85 -1.13
CA THR A 45 18.94 16.03 -0.84
C THR A 45 19.89 15.70 0.31
N PRO A 46 20.97 16.48 0.54
CA PRO A 46 21.88 16.24 1.66
C PRO A 46 21.21 16.30 3.04
N GLU A 47 20.04 16.93 3.14
CA GLU A 47 19.26 17.07 4.36
C GLU A 47 18.38 15.85 4.65
N ASP A 48 18.06 15.07 3.62
CA ASP A 48 17.19 13.87 3.74
C ASP A 48 18.00 12.72 4.39
N LYS A 49 17.81 12.49 5.68
CA LYS A 49 18.47 11.42 6.42
C LYS A 49 17.68 10.11 6.30
N ILE A 50 17.90 9.37 5.22
CA ILE A 50 17.24 8.10 4.96
C ILE A 50 18.29 7.00 4.77
N ASP A 51 18.20 5.90 5.52
CA ASP A 51 18.99 4.67 5.28
C ASP A 51 18.35 3.89 4.13
N LEU A 52 18.76 4.18 2.88
CA LEU A 52 18.26 3.51 1.68
C LEU A 52 19.13 2.28 1.35
N VAL A 53 18.50 1.12 1.32
CA VAL A 53 19.16 -0.18 1.11
C VAL A 53 18.48 -0.96 0.00
N GLN A 54 19.30 -1.61 -0.84
CA GLN A 54 18.79 -2.63 -1.73
C GLN A 54 18.57 -3.93 -0.97
N GLY A 55 17.35 -4.50 -1.08
CA GLY A 55 17.01 -5.73 -0.37
C GLY A 55 15.65 -6.29 -0.77
N ASN A 56 15.40 -7.52 -0.27
CA ASN A 56 14.16 -8.25 -0.54
C ASN A 56 13.25 -8.22 0.69
N ALA A 57 11.97 -7.91 0.50
CA ALA A 57 10.96 -7.92 1.56
C ALA A 57 10.80 -9.27 2.27
N LEU A 58 11.29 -10.36 1.67
CA LEU A 58 11.28 -11.70 2.26
C LEU A 58 12.43 -11.95 3.22
N ASP A 59 13.41 -11.05 3.29
CA ASP A 59 14.57 -11.15 4.16
C ASP A 59 14.94 -9.79 4.74
N LEU A 60 14.50 -9.55 5.95
CA LEU A 60 14.83 -8.35 6.73
C LEU A 60 15.88 -8.63 7.81
N SER A 61 16.70 -9.66 7.66
CA SER A 61 17.71 -10.10 8.66
C SER A 61 18.73 -9.02 9.04
N ARG A 62 18.92 -8.04 8.18
CA ARG A 62 19.73 -6.84 8.45
C ARG A 62 19.16 -6.00 9.62
N TYR A 63 17.86 -6.06 9.87
CA TYR A 63 17.20 -5.29 10.91
C TYR A 63 16.93 -6.17 12.14
N ALA A 64 17.25 -5.63 13.32
CA ALA A 64 16.99 -6.32 14.58
C ALA A 64 15.48 -6.47 14.84
N ASP A 65 15.11 -7.45 15.64
CA ASP A 65 13.75 -7.61 16.12
C ASP A 65 13.30 -6.36 16.88
N LYS A 66 12.04 -5.99 16.72
CA LYS A 66 11.40 -4.89 17.46
C LYS A 66 12.16 -3.55 17.37
N SER A 67 12.66 -3.22 16.17
CA SER A 67 13.49 -2.02 15.97
C SER A 67 12.72 -0.81 15.43
N PHE A 68 11.50 -1.02 14.86
CA PHE A 68 10.71 0.04 14.25
C PHE A 68 9.37 0.27 14.95
N ASP A 69 8.98 1.53 15.08
CA ASP A 69 7.67 1.93 15.63
C ASP A 69 6.56 1.76 14.58
N ILE A 70 6.90 2.03 13.32
CA ILE A 70 6.01 1.96 12.17
C ILE A 70 6.69 1.16 11.06
N VAL A 71 5.93 0.26 10.42
CA VAL A 71 6.38 -0.49 9.24
C VAL A 71 5.38 -0.26 8.11
N LEU A 72 5.86 0.20 6.96
CA LEU A 72 5.07 0.40 5.75
C LEU A 72 5.32 -0.76 4.78
N LEU A 73 4.26 -1.42 4.35
CA LEU A 73 4.28 -2.52 3.39
C LEU A 73 3.36 -2.17 2.22
N PHE A 74 3.75 -1.13 1.46
CA PHE A 74 2.89 -0.53 0.43
C PHE A 74 3.10 -1.10 -0.98
N GLY A 75 4.12 -1.93 -1.19
CA GLY A 75 4.44 -2.53 -2.48
C GLY A 75 4.40 -4.06 -2.50
N PRO A 76 5.09 -4.73 -1.59
CA PRO A 76 5.43 -6.14 -1.73
C PRO A 76 4.26 -7.09 -1.91
N LEU A 77 3.14 -6.93 -1.17
CA LEU A 77 2.05 -7.90 -1.14
C LEU A 77 1.29 -8.04 -2.46
N TYR A 78 1.27 -7.01 -3.29
CA TYR A 78 0.66 -7.09 -4.61
C TYR A 78 1.67 -7.41 -5.73
N HIS A 79 2.95 -7.66 -5.38
CA HIS A 79 3.96 -8.22 -6.29
C HIS A 79 4.28 -9.69 -6.00
N LEU A 80 3.99 -10.18 -4.80
CA LEU A 80 4.23 -11.57 -4.40
C LEU A 80 3.05 -12.45 -4.85
N LYS A 81 3.32 -13.42 -5.75
CA LYS A 81 2.26 -14.25 -6.34
C LYS A 81 1.74 -15.33 -5.40
N ASN A 82 2.61 -15.98 -4.65
CA ASN A 82 2.20 -17.09 -3.80
C ASN A 82 2.00 -16.64 -2.34
N ASP A 83 1.06 -17.31 -1.66
CA ASP A 83 0.69 -16.94 -0.28
C ASP A 83 1.80 -17.24 0.73
N ALA A 84 2.68 -18.22 0.46
CA ALA A 84 3.80 -18.51 1.34
C ALA A 84 4.78 -17.33 1.43
N ASP A 85 5.09 -16.69 0.29
CA ASP A 85 5.94 -15.50 0.26
C ASP A 85 5.24 -14.29 0.90
N LYS A 86 3.92 -14.11 0.68
CA LYS A 86 3.16 -13.06 1.36
C LYS A 86 3.20 -13.24 2.87
N GLN A 87 2.99 -14.47 3.36
CA GLN A 87 3.06 -14.77 4.80
C GLN A 87 4.48 -14.58 5.36
N LYS A 88 5.51 -14.96 4.60
CA LYS A 88 6.90 -14.70 4.98
C LYS A 88 7.18 -13.20 5.10
N CYS A 89 6.73 -12.41 4.13
CA CYS A 89 6.87 -10.96 4.15
C CYS A 89 6.16 -10.33 5.36
N ILE A 90 4.92 -10.75 5.66
CA ILE A 90 4.17 -10.30 6.85
C ILE A 90 4.90 -10.72 8.14
N SER A 91 5.45 -11.93 8.20
CA SER A 91 6.22 -12.42 9.36
C SER A 91 7.46 -11.57 9.63
N GLU A 92 8.22 -11.22 8.58
CA GLU A 92 9.38 -10.34 8.72
C GLU A 92 8.99 -8.93 9.17
N ALA A 93 7.92 -8.34 8.57
CA ALA A 93 7.40 -7.05 8.99
C ALA A 93 6.99 -7.05 10.48
N LYS A 94 6.32 -8.13 10.95
CA LYS A 94 5.98 -8.31 12.36
C LYS A 94 7.22 -8.43 13.26
N ARG A 95 8.24 -9.18 12.82
CA ARG A 95 9.46 -9.38 13.60
C ARG A 95 10.17 -8.06 13.88
N VAL A 96 10.32 -7.22 12.86
CA VAL A 96 11.04 -5.95 12.99
C VAL A 96 10.20 -4.85 13.63
N CYS A 97 8.87 -4.95 13.61
CA CYS A 97 7.98 -4.01 14.28
C CYS A 97 8.01 -4.21 15.80
N LYS A 98 8.06 -3.13 16.56
CA LYS A 98 7.98 -3.14 18.04
C LYS A 98 6.63 -3.71 18.52
N ASP A 99 6.58 -4.14 19.78
CA ASP A 99 5.31 -4.44 20.44
C ASP A 99 4.51 -3.12 20.57
N GLY A 100 3.25 -3.14 20.15
CA GLY A 100 2.40 -1.95 20.09
C GLY A 100 2.68 -1.03 18.88
N GLY A 101 3.73 -1.29 18.10
CA GLY A 101 4.00 -0.61 16.83
C GLY A 101 2.90 -0.88 15.79
N LYS A 102 2.88 -0.09 14.73
CA LYS A 102 1.86 -0.19 13.68
C LYS A 102 2.45 -0.64 12.35
N ILE A 103 1.71 -1.51 11.67
CA ILE A 103 2.09 -2.01 10.35
C ILE A 103 0.99 -1.62 9.38
N PHE A 104 1.37 -1.01 8.27
CA PHE A 104 0.48 -0.60 7.21
C PHE A 104 0.66 -1.51 6.00
N PHE A 105 -0.45 -1.98 5.42
CA PHE A 105 -0.47 -2.91 4.32
C PHE A 105 -1.30 -2.34 3.17
N ALA A 106 -0.74 -2.27 1.97
CA ALA A 106 -1.51 -1.90 0.79
C ALA A 106 -1.78 -3.11 -0.10
N PHE A 107 -2.98 -3.11 -0.70
CA PHE A 107 -3.41 -4.10 -1.69
C PHE A 107 -4.06 -3.38 -2.88
N ILE A 108 -4.02 -4.02 -4.06
CA ILE A 108 -4.79 -3.58 -5.22
C ILE A 108 -6.11 -4.36 -5.22
N SER A 109 -7.21 -3.62 -5.33
CA SER A 109 -8.56 -4.19 -5.30
C SER A 109 -8.85 -4.99 -6.57
N ASN A 110 -9.35 -6.22 -6.40
CA ASN A 110 -9.88 -6.98 -7.53
C ASN A 110 -11.18 -6.35 -8.05
N ASP A 111 -12.06 -5.96 -7.16
CA ASP A 111 -13.45 -5.69 -7.50
C ASP A 111 -13.64 -4.32 -8.16
N PHE A 112 -12.95 -3.30 -7.66
CA PHE A 112 -13.11 -1.95 -8.18
C PHE A 112 -12.28 -1.68 -9.44
N VAL A 113 -11.16 -2.39 -9.63
CA VAL A 113 -10.36 -2.32 -10.87
C VAL A 113 -11.19 -2.66 -12.10
N PHE A 114 -12.18 -3.56 -11.99
CA PHE A 114 -13.12 -3.83 -13.09
C PHE A 114 -13.83 -2.59 -13.60
N LEU A 115 -14.33 -1.75 -12.68
CA LEU A 115 -15.05 -0.52 -13.07
C LEU A 115 -14.09 0.51 -13.65
N THR A 116 -12.86 0.57 -13.14
CA THR A 116 -11.83 1.46 -13.65
C THR A 116 -11.42 1.06 -15.07
N GLU A 117 -11.12 -0.21 -15.29
CA GLU A 117 -10.78 -0.76 -16.61
C GLU A 117 -11.94 -0.59 -17.61
N PHE A 118 -13.17 -0.84 -17.18
CA PHE A 118 -14.35 -0.57 -18.01
C PHE A 118 -14.50 0.92 -18.35
N GLY A 119 -14.07 1.81 -17.45
CA GLY A 119 -14.01 3.25 -17.71
C GLY A 119 -13.04 3.63 -18.83
N TYR A 120 -11.99 2.84 -19.03
CA TYR A 120 -11.02 3.02 -20.11
C TYR A 120 -11.37 2.26 -21.40
N ASP A 121 -11.92 1.06 -21.28
CA ASP A 121 -12.31 0.21 -22.42
C ASP A 121 -13.75 -0.28 -22.27
N VAL A 122 -14.65 0.25 -23.10
CA VAL A 122 -16.08 -0.14 -23.15
C VAL A 122 -16.28 -1.64 -23.42
N ASN A 123 -15.31 -2.31 -24.03
CA ASN A 123 -15.35 -3.73 -24.34
C ASN A 123 -14.68 -4.60 -23.25
N TYR A 124 -14.25 -4.03 -22.14
CA TYR A 124 -13.49 -4.75 -21.11
C TYR A 124 -14.19 -6.03 -20.61
N PHE A 125 -15.51 -6.03 -20.47
CA PHE A 125 -16.28 -7.22 -20.08
C PHE A 125 -16.24 -8.33 -21.11
N SER A 126 -15.93 -8.05 -22.37
CA SER A 126 -15.80 -9.05 -23.43
C SER A 126 -14.37 -9.56 -23.59
N ASN A 127 -13.39 -8.66 -23.58
CA ASN A 127 -12.00 -8.95 -23.94
C ASN A 127 -10.99 -8.74 -22.79
N GLY A 128 -11.43 -8.29 -21.63
CA GLY A 128 -10.57 -8.07 -20.46
C GLY A 128 -9.94 -9.37 -19.95
N ASP A 129 -8.80 -9.22 -19.29
CA ASP A 129 -7.96 -10.32 -18.80
C ASP A 129 -8.35 -10.75 -17.39
N TYR A 130 -9.45 -11.51 -17.28
CA TYR A 130 -10.00 -12.03 -16.04
C TYR A 130 -10.74 -13.36 -16.27
N ASP A 131 -10.95 -14.12 -15.20
CA ASP A 131 -11.79 -15.32 -15.20
C ASP A 131 -13.27 -14.92 -15.33
N LYS A 132 -13.93 -15.41 -16.39
CA LYS A 132 -15.30 -15.02 -16.76
C LYS A 132 -16.39 -15.59 -15.84
N GLU A 133 -16.07 -16.58 -15.02
CA GLU A 133 -17.01 -17.19 -14.06
C GLU A 133 -16.90 -16.58 -12.68
N THR A 134 -15.68 -16.32 -12.23
CA THR A 134 -15.40 -15.85 -10.85
C THR A 134 -15.14 -14.35 -10.77
N PHE A 135 -14.96 -13.67 -11.90
CA PHE A 135 -14.55 -12.26 -11.98
C PHE A 135 -13.24 -11.98 -11.26
N LYS A 136 -12.35 -12.98 -11.16
CA LYS A 136 -11.00 -12.80 -10.64
C LYS A 136 -10.11 -12.27 -11.76
N LEU A 137 -9.48 -11.11 -11.52
CA LEU A 137 -8.45 -10.56 -12.40
C LEU A 137 -7.23 -11.48 -12.45
N ASN A 138 -6.62 -11.64 -13.63
CA ASN A 138 -5.39 -12.39 -13.76
C ASN A 138 -4.23 -11.66 -13.11
N ASP A 139 -3.45 -12.40 -12.31
CA ASP A 139 -2.37 -11.84 -11.49
C ASP A 139 -1.12 -11.56 -12.34
N PHE A 140 -1.14 -10.45 -13.11
CA PHE A 140 0.01 -9.94 -13.86
C PHE A 140 -0.21 -8.48 -14.31
N PRO A 141 0.72 -7.58 -14.08
CA PRO A 141 1.98 -7.71 -13.30
C PRO A 141 1.72 -7.70 -11.79
N PHE A 142 0.51 -7.37 -11.36
CA PHE A 142 0.10 -7.26 -9.97
C PHE A 142 -0.76 -8.44 -9.54
N VAL A 143 -0.86 -8.63 -8.24
CA VAL A 143 -1.79 -9.55 -7.60
C VAL A 143 -2.96 -8.75 -7.03
N PHE A 144 -4.17 -9.13 -7.42
CA PHE A 144 -5.38 -8.42 -7.04
C PHE A 144 -6.07 -9.15 -5.88
N HIS A 145 -6.60 -8.38 -4.93
CA HIS A 145 -7.24 -8.92 -3.73
C HIS A 145 -8.65 -8.35 -3.56
N THR A 146 -9.62 -9.21 -3.22
CA THR A 146 -10.87 -8.73 -2.64
C THR A 146 -10.62 -8.24 -1.21
N VAL A 147 -11.49 -7.40 -0.67
CA VAL A 147 -11.43 -7.00 0.76
C VAL A 147 -11.38 -8.22 1.69
N GLY A 148 -12.21 -9.24 1.39
CA GLY A 148 -12.25 -10.49 2.18
C GLY A 148 -10.94 -11.27 2.12
N ALA A 149 -10.31 -11.36 0.93
CA ALA A 149 -9.03 -12.05 0.77
C ALA A 149 -7.89 -11.32 1.51
N ALA A 150 -7.84 -9.98 1.44
CA ALA A 150 -6.88 -9.18 2.18
C ALA A 150 -7.03 -9.35 3.70
N ARG A 151 -8.27 -9.28 4.23
CA ARG A 151 -8.56 -9.54 5.65
C ARG A 151 -8.09 -10.92 6.09
N LYS A 152 -8.40 -11.95 5.28
CA LYS A 152 -8.00 -13.32 5.59
C LYS A 152 -6.47 -13.46 5.61
N LEU A 153 -5.77 -12.93 4.61
CA LEU A 153 -4.31 -12.99 4.53
C LEU A 153 -3.65 -12.36 5.77
N LEU A 154 -4.13 -11.20 6.20
CA LEU A 154 -3.63 -10.50 7.38
C LEU A 154 -3.96 -11.24 8.68
N ALA A 155 -5.18 -11.79 8.81
CA ALA A 155 -5.59 -12.58 9.96
C ALA A 155 -4.77 -13.86 10.10
N ASP A 156 -4.54 -14.59 9.01
CA ASP A 156 -3.68 -15.79 8.94
C ASP A 156 -2.23 -15.44 9.30
N GLY A 157 -1.76 -14.25 8.94
CA GLY A 157 -0.46 -13.69 9.33
C GLY A 157 -0.38 -13.23 10.79
N GLY A 158 -1.46 -13.36 11.56
CA GLY A 158 -1.51 -12.95 12.97
C GLY A 158 -1.45 -11.42 13.16
N ILE A 159 -2.10 -10.69 12.27
CA ILE A 159 -2.34 -9.24 12.38
C ILE A 159 -3.71 -9.01 13.01
N ASN A 160 -3.76 -8.12 14.00
CA ASN A 160 -4.99 -7.53 14.50
C ASN A 160 -5.25 -6.24 13.71
N ILE A 161 -6.24 -6.26 12.82
CA ILE A 161 -6.59 -5.10 11.97
C ILE A 161 -7.28 -4.07 12.84
N LEU A 162 -6.82 -2.82 12.78
CA LEU A 162 -7.34 -1.68 13.55
C LEU A 162 -8.11 -0.71 12.64
N HIS A 163 -7.62 -0.47 11.43
CA HIS A 163 -8.25 0.40 10.44
C HIS A 163 -8.20 -0.24 9.05
N GLU A 164 -9.24 0.01 8.29
CA GLU A 164 -9.40 -0.40 6.90
C GLU A 164 -9.84 0.82 6.09
N VAL A 165 -9.11 1.14 5.04
CA VAL A 165 -9.27 2.42 4.33
C VAL A 165 -9.36 2.19 2.83
N ALA A 166 -10.37 2.79 2.21
CA ALA A 166 -10.47 2.97 0.76
C ALA A 166 -9.58 4.17 0.37
N SER A 167 -8.30 3.91 -0.01
CA SER A 167 -7.28 4.97 -0.07
C SER A 167 -7.55 6.06 -1.10
N ASP A 168 -8.03 5.69 -2.26
CA ASP A 168 -8.32 6.59 -3.39
C ASP A 168 -9.82 6.71 -3.70
N GLY A 169 -10.65 5.83 -3.11
CA GLY A 169 -12.08 5.81 -3.38
C GLY A 169 -12.37 5.72 -4.88
N ALA A 170 -13.31 6.49 -5.37
CA ALA A 170 -13.66 6.57 -6.79
C ALA A 170 -12.83 7.62 -7.56
N SER A 171 -11.72 8.10 -7.01
CA SER A 171 -10.97 9.24 -7.58
C SER A 171 -10.49 8.98 -8.99
N GLU A 172 -10.08 7.76 -9.33
CA GLU A 172 -9.61 7.44 -10.67
C GLU A 172 -10.75 7.51 -11.71
N LEU A 173 -11.91 6.95 -11.39
CA LEU A 173 -13.11 7.04 -12.26
C LEU A 173 -13.59 8.49 -12.43
N LEU A 174 -13.39 9.31 -11.42
CA LEU A 174 -13.81 10.71 -11.40
C LEU A 174 -12.70 11.69 -11.75
N ALA A 175 -11.53 11.21 -12.18
CA ALA A 175 -10.32 12.03 -12.36
C ALA A 175 -10.56 13.26 -13.23
N ALA A 176 -11.28 13.12 -14.35
CA ALA A 176 -11.61 14.25 -15.24
C ALA A 176 -12.40 15.34 -14.50
N ARG A 177 -13.37 14.96 -13.67
CA ARG A 177 -14.18 15.91 -12.89
C ARG A 177 -13.39 16.54 -11.74
N ILE A 178 -12.58 15.74 -11.06
CA ILE A 178 -11.74 16.21 -9.95
C ILE A 178 -10.71 17.22 -10.45
N ASN A 179 -10.11 16.99 -11.63
CA ASN A 179 -9.13 17.88 -12.23
C ASN A 179 -9.71 19.21 -12.73
N GLU A 180 -11.03 19.31 -12.89
CA GLU A 180 -11.75 20.54 -13.24
C GLU A 180 -12.17 21.35 -12.00
N MET A 181 -12.00 20.83 -10.79
CA MET A 181 -12.42 21.50 -9.55
C MET A 181 -11.58 22.75 -9.27
N SER A 182 -12.23 23.74 -8.64
CA SER A 182 -11.52 24.81 -7.96
C SER A 182 -10.78 24.28 -6.73
N ASP A 183 -9.79 25.01 -6.22
CA ASP A 183 -9.08 24.63 -4.97
C ASP A 183 -10.05 24.51 -3.78
N GLU A 184 -11.09 25.34 -3.74
CA GLU A 184 -12.11 25.30 -2.69
C GLU A 184 -12.94 24.00 -2.79
N ASP A 185 -13.44 23.67 -3.98
CA ASP A 185 -14.21 22.44 -4.22
C ASP A 185 -13.36 21.19 -3.97
N TYR A 186 -12.10 21.21 -4.41
CA TYR A 186 -11.16 20.12 -4.16
C TYR A 186 -10.91 19.91 -2.66
N THR A 187 -10.81 21.00 -1.89
CA THR A 187 -10.70 20.92 -0.43
C THR A 187 -11.93 20.26 0.19
N GLN A 188 -13.15 20.59 -0.28
CA GLN A 188 -14.37 19.94 0.20
C GLN A 188 -14.45 18.47 -0.25
N TYR A 189 -14.03 18.17 -1.47
CA TYR A 189 -13.92 16.79 -1.96
C TYR A 189 -12.99 15.94 -1.08
N LEU A 190 -11.81 16.44 -0.69
CA LEU A 190 -10.91 15.75 0.24
C LEU A 190 -11.56 15.51 1.60
N ARG A 191 -12.28 16.49 2.15
CA ARG A 191 -13.02 16.32 3.41
C ARG A 191 -14.10 15.25 3.29
N TYR A 192 -14.81 15.22 2.16
CA TYR A 192 -15.80 14.18 1.89
C TYR A 192 -15.13 12.81 1.75
N HIS A 193 -14.01 12.71 1.03
CA HIS A 193 -13.24 11.47 0.90
C HIS A 193 -12.82 10.94 2.28
N PHE A 194 -12.21 11.76 3.13
CA PHE A 194 -11.85 11.37 4.49
C PHE A 194 -13.05 10.98 5.37
N TYR A 195 -14.22 11.55 5.12
CA TYR A 195 -15.44 11.16 5.82
C TYR A 195 -15.94 9.76 5.41
N ILE A 196 -15.69 9.33 4.16
CA ILE A 196 -16.23 8.06 3.65
C ILE A 196 -15.20 6.92 3.62
N CYS A 197 -13.90 7.21 3.61
CA CYS A 197 -12.86 6.23 3.27
C CYS A 197 -12.72 5.06 4.27
N GLU A 198 -13.22 5.22 5.50
CA GLU A 198 -13.25 4.14 6.52
C GLU A 198 -14.66 3.56 6.71
N LYS A 199 -15.65 3.93 5.89
CA LYS A 199 -16.99 3.33 5.99
C LYS A 199 -16.98 1.91 5.44
N PRO A 200 -17.38 0.90 6.25
CA PRO A 200 -17.37 -0.49 5.81
C PRO A 200 -18.18 -0.74 4.53
N GLU A 201 -19.26 0.00 4.33
CA GLU A 201 -20.16 -0.09 3.17
C GLU A 201 -19.48 0.38 1.87
N LEU A 202 -18.43 1.21 1.97
CA LEU A 202 -17.75 1.83 0.84
C LEU A 202 -16.30 1.34 0.66
N LEU A 203 -15.83 0.49 1.55
CA LEU A 203 -14.44 0.01 1.54
C LEU A 203 -14.04 -0.66 0.21
N GLY A 204 -14.97 -1.37 -0.44
CA GLY A 204 -14.72 -1.98 -1.75
C GLY A 204 -14.69 -1.01 -2.93
N MET A 205 -15.05 0.27 -2.73
CA MET A 205 -15.09 1.28 -3.78
C MET A 205 -13.76 2.04 -3.88
N THR A 206 -12.68 1.32 -4.16
CA THR A 206 -11.33 1.89 -4.27
C THR A 206 -10.43 0.94 -5.06
N ASN A 207 -9.48 1.47 -5.83
CA ASN A 207 -8.45 0.66 -6.48
C ASN A 207 -7.37 0.21 -5.48
N HIS A 208 -7.10 1.01 -4.47
CA HIS A 208 -6.09 0.71 -3.46
C HIS A 208 -6.72 0.59 -2.08
N LEU A 209 -6.62 -0.60 -1.50
CA LEU A 209 -7.02 -0.88 -0.12
C LEU A 209 -5.82 -0.65 0.80
N LEU A 210 -6.03 0.06 1.89
CA LEU A 210 -5.03 0.24 2.94
C LEU A 210 -5.56 -0.34 4.25
N PHE A 211 -4.76 -1.18 4.88
CA PHE A 211 -5.03 -1.72 6.21
C PHE A 211 -3.95 -1.25 7.18
N MET A 212 -4.36 -0.84 8.36
CA MET A 212 -3.45 -0.64 9.48
C MET A 212 -3.73 -1.66 10.56
N GLY A 213 -2.69 -2.29 11.07
CA GLY A 213 -2.82 -3.28 12.13
C GLY A 213 -1.61 -3.31 13.06
N GLU A 214 -1.71 -4.19 14.05
CA GLU A 214 -0.64 -4.51 14.98
C GLU A 214 -0.49 -6.02 15.10
N LYS A 215 0.68 -6.48 15.52
CA LYS A 215 0.88 -7.92 15.77
C LYS A 215 0.08 -8.37 16.98
N LYS A 216 -0.56 -9.55 16.86
CA LYS A 216 -1.21 -10.24 17.97
C LYS A 216 -0.18 -10.78 18.93
#